data_2aba16e9500d42faa1c5ca28bd81731d
#
_entry.id   2aba16e9500d42faa1c5ca28bd81731d
#
_cell.length_a   1.000
_cell.length_b   1.000
_cell.length_c   1.000
_cell.angle_alpha   90.00
_cell.angle_beta   90.00
_cell.angle_gamma   90.00
#
_symmetry.space_group_name_H-M   'P 1'
#
loop_
_entity.id
_entity.type
_entity.pdbx_description
1 polymer ?
#
loop_
_entity_poly.entity_id
_entity_poly.type
_entity_poly.pdbx_seq_one_letter_code
_entity_poly.pdbx_strand_id
1 'polypeptide(L)'
;MSKESFHDDVAEFTADVGEIENAEHSIIGTGAAAAAARETLEDYTLRFAPRSYRKWGPGVVAISALGGIAYLADFAIGANIGIANGTGNALWGILFFAIVIMLTGYPLAYYAARYNIDLDLITRGSGFGYYGSVLTNVIFASFTFIFFALEGSIMAQGLKLGLNIPLWLGYLGSSVLIIPLVIYGMNTLAKLQVWTTPLWLIMMVAPFLYLVFRHPDAIGDFLSFSGGTDGQAGHGVSFAGTMLAAGVCLSLIAQIA
;
A
#
# COMPACT_ATOMS: atom_id res chain seq x y z
N MET A 1 -19.81 -39.33 30.49
CA MET A 1 -18.63 -39.35 29.64
C MET A 1 -17.42 -39.54 30.55
N SER A 2 -16.77 -40.71 30.47
CA SER A 2 -15.64 -41.03 31.36
C SER A 2 -14.37 -40.32 30.88
N LYS A 3 -13.44 -40.04 31.80
CA LYS A 3 -12.15 -39.41 31.45
C LYS A 3 -11.34 -40.22 30.41
N GLU A 4 -11.54 -41.52 30.36
CA GLU A 4 -10.90 -42.41 29.38
C GLU A 4 -11.40 -42.17 27.95
N SER A 5 -12.73 -42.02 27.76
CA SER A 5 -13.30 -41.72 26.42
C SER A 5 -12.81 -40.41 25.85
N PHE A 6 -12.56 -39.40 26.66
CA PHE A 6 -12.02 -38.12 26.17
C PHE A 6 -10.55 -38.20 25.78
N HIS A 7 -9.75 -39.03 26.47
CA HIS A 7 -8.34 -39.24 26.10
C HIS A 7 -8.18 -40.05 24.80
N ASP A 8 -9.05 -41.00 24.55
CA ASP A 8 -9.07 -41.81 23.34
C ASP A 8 -9.50 -40.96 22.12
N ASP A 9 -10.52 -40.12 22.27
CA ASP A 9 -10.96 -39.17 21.20
C ASP A 9 -9.89 -38.14 20.84
N VAL A 10 -9.12 -37.67 21.84
CA VAL A 10 -8.01 -36.73 21.62
C VAL A 10 -6.81 -37.43 20.95
N ALA A 11 -6.54 -38.68 21.31
CA ALA A 11 -5.46 -39.46 20.70
C ALA A 11 -5.77 -39.82 19.22
N GLU A 12 -7.01 -40.16 18.92
CA GLU A 12 -7.48 -40.42 17.57
C GLU A 12 -7.43 -39.15 16.71
N PHE A 13 -7.86 -38.02 17.24
CA PHE A 13 -7.77 -36.72 16.54
C PHE A 13 -6.32 -36.29 16.27
N THR A 14 -5.40 -36.51 17.22
CA THR A 14 -3.98 -36.19 17.02
C THR A 14 -3.28 -37.12 16.02
N ALA A 15 -3.71 -38.40 15.94
CA ALA A 15 -3.22 -39.34 14.93
C ALA A 15 -3.71 -38.95 13.52
N ASP A 16 -4.97 -38.58 13.38
CA ASP A 16 -5.56 -38.10 12.12
C ASP A 16 -4.87 -36.83 11.60
N VAL A 17 -4.58 -35.87 12.50
CA VAL A 17 -3.82 -34.66 12.16
C VAL A 17 -2.39 -35.00 11.72
N GLY A 18 -1.75 -35.98 12.35
CA GLY A 18 -0.42 -36.44 11.97
C GLY A 18 -0.39 -37.16 10.61
N GLU A 19 -1.43 -37.93 10.26
CA GLU A 19 -1.56 -38.54 8.93
C GLU A 19 -1.81 -37.51 7.84
N ILE A 20 -2.61 -36.48 8.10
CA ILE A 20 -2.85 -35.38 7.18
C ILE A 20 -1.56 -34.59 6.94
N GLU A 21 -0.79 -34.31 7.99
CA GLU A 21 0.49 -33.60 7.89
C GLU A 21 1.54 -34.41 7.12
N ASN A 22 1.60 -35.74 7.31
CA ASN A 22 2.47 -36.63 6.55
C ASN A 22 2.04 -36.83 5.10
N ALA A 23 0.75 -36.85 4.83
CA ALA A 23 0.20 -36.90 3.46
C ALA A 23 0.51 -35.59 2.71
N GLU A 24 0.39 -34.43 3.35
CA GLU A 24 0.84 -33.15 2.79
C GLU A 24 2.35 -33.15 2.49
N HIS A 25 3.19 -33.65 3.39
CA HIS A 25 4.64 -33.77 3.16
C HIS A 25 4.98 -34.72 2.01
N SER A 26 4.26 -35.81 1.81
CA SER A 26 4.50 -36.76 0.72
C SER A 26 4.07 -36.23 -0.65
N ILE A 27 3.02 -35.38 -0.69
CA ILE A 27 2.58 -34.72 -1.93
C ILE A 27 3.55 -33.59 -2.34
N ILE A 28 4.22 -32.96 -1.38
CA ILE A 28 5.20 -31.89 -1.61
C ILE A 28 6.51 -32.47 -2.23
N GLY A 29 6.86 -33.74 -1.96
CA GLY A 29 8.11 -34.35 -2.42
C GLY A 29 8.20 -34.67 -3.92
N THR A 30 7.09 -34.75 -4.63
CA THR A 30 7.07 -35.16 -6.05
C THR A 30 6.83 -34.05 -7.07
N GLY A 31 6.71 -32.82 -6.62
CA GLY A 31 6.37 -31.71 -7.51
C GLY A 31 7.02 -30.36 -7.19
N ALA A 32 8.29 -30.35 -6.75
CA ALA A 32 8.96 -29.11 -6.35
C ALA A 32 8.88 -27.98 -7.41
N ALA A 33 8.94 -28.32 -8.70
CA ALA A 33 8.76 -27.35 -9.79
C ALA A 33 7.30 -26.94 -10.01
N ALA A 34 6.37 -27.92 -9.88
CA ALA A 34 4.93 -27.65 -9.95
C ALA A 34 4.41 -26.93 -8.70
N ALA A 35 5.02 -27.20 -7.51
CA ALA A 35 4.74 -26.51 -6.28
C ALA A 35 5.23 -25.04 -6.34
N ALA A 36 6.42 -24.79 -6.87
CA ALA A 36 6.93 -23.42 -7.08
C ALA A 36 6.06 -22.63 -8.07
N ALA A 37 5.55 -23.25 -9.12
CA ALA A 37 4.61 -22.63 -10.06
C ALA A 37 3.22 -22.41 -9.44
N ARG A 38 2.75 -23.30 -8.58
CA ARG A 38 1.52 -23.13 -7.81
C ARG A 38 1.63 -22.08 -6.72
N GLU A 39 2.78 -21.98 -6.04
CA GLU A 39 3.06 -20.95 -5.02
C GLU A 39 2.96 -19.53 -5.57
N THR A 40 3.21 -19.32 -6.87
CA THR A 40 3.06 -18.00 -7.52
C THR A 40 1.60 -17.68 -7.89
N LEU A 41 0.72 -18.66 -7.93
CA LEU A 41 -0.69 -18.55 -8.33
C LEU A 41 -1.67 -18.77 -7.18
N GLU A 42 -1.23 -19.26 -6.01
CA GLU A 42 -2.12 -19.44 -4.87
C GLU A 42 -2.32 -18.15 -4.11
N ASP A 43 -3.55 -17.67 -4.17
CA ASP A 43 -4.03 -16.54 -3.40
C ASP A 43 -4.64 -17.02 -2.08
N TYR A 44 -4.02 -16.66 -0.97
CA TYR A 44 -4.49 -16.97 0.38
C TYR A 44 -5.48 -15.94 0.94
N THR A 45 -6.05 -15.09 0.11
CA THR A 45 -7.00 -14.04 0.52
C THR A 45 -8.21 -14.59 1.25
N LEU A 46 -8.62 -15.81 0.96
CA LEU A 46 -9.83 -16.43 1.52
C LEU A 46 -9.57 -17.51 2.57
N ARG A 47 -8.32 -17.76 2.95
CA ARG A 47 -7.95 -18.78 3.93
C ARG A 47 -6.74 -18.36 4.77
N PHE A 48 -6.57 -18.98 5.92
CA PHE A 48 -5.39 -18.77 6.76
C PHE A 48 -4.13 -19.27 6.05
N ALA A 49 -3.14 -18.39 5.91
CA ALA A 49 -1.84 -18.80 5.38
C ALA A 49 -1.01 -19.48 6.49
N PRO A 50 -0.38 -20.65 6.21
CA PRO A 50 0.50 -21.31 7.16
C PRO A 50 1.70 -20.42 7.52
N ARG A 51 2.24 -20.58 8.72
CA ARG A 51 3.43 -19.81 9.15
C ARG A 51 4.67 -20.08 8.28
N SER A 52 4.76 -21.24 7.65
CA SER A 52 5.81 -21.60 6.69
C SER A 52 5.88 -20.69 5.46
N TYR A 53 4.76 -20.01 5.14
CA TYR A 53 4.69 -19.04 4.04
C TYR A 53 5.29 -17.67 4.37
N ARG A 54 5.72 -17.43 5.60
CA ARG A 54 6.44 -16.22 5.99
C ARG A 54 7.87 -16.25 5.43
N LYS A 55 8.02 -15.91 4.17
CA LYS A 55 9.31 -15.90 3.46
C LYS A 55 10.06 -14.58 3.58
N TRP A 56 9.37 -13.49 3.92
CA TRP A 56 9.93 -12.14 3.98
C TRP A 56 10.35 -11.77 5.40
N GLY A 57 11.58 -11.29 5.52
CA GLY A 57 12.03 -10.65 6.75
C GLY A 57 11.39 -9.27 6.95
N PRO A 58 11.41 -8.73 8.19
CA PRO A 58 10.79 -7.45 8.50
C PRO A 58 11.34 -6.28 7.66
N GLY A 59 12.63 -6.32 7.28
CA GLY A 59 13.23 -5.32 6.41
C GLY A 59 12.65 -5.30 5.00
N VAL A 60 12.40 -6.47 4.41
CA VAL A 60 11.80 -6.56 3.07
C VAL A 60 10.36 -6.06 3.10
N VAL A 61 9.60 -6.41 4.14
CA VAL A 61 8.22 -5.93 4.32
C VAL A 61 8.21 -4.41 4.47
N ALA A 62 9.10 -3.85 5.29
CA ALA A 62 9.21 -2.40 5.47
C ALA A 62 9.58 -1.67 4.16
N ILE A 63 10.54 -2.19 3.39
CA ILE A 63 10.93 -1.60 2.10
C ILE A 63 9.79 -1.72 1.08
N SER A 64 9.06 -2.83 1.06
CA SER A 64 7.90 -3.00 0.18
C SER A 64 6.78 -2.01 0.54
N ALA A 65 6.54 -1.77 1.83
CA ALA A 65 5.60 -0.75 2.29
C ALA A 65 6.08 0.67 1.92
N LEU A 66 7.38 0.96 2.11
CA LEU A 66 7.99 2.23 1.69
C LEU A 66 7.91 2.45 0.17
N GLY A 67 7.95 1.39 -0.63
CA GLY A 67 7.76 1.48 -2.09
C GLY A 67 6.40 2.04 -2.48
N GLY A 68 5.36 1.82 -1.66
CA GLY A 68 4.05 2.44 -1.84
C GLY A 68 4.04 3.96 -1.63
N ILE A 69 5.02 4.51 -0.90
CA ILE A 69 5.15 5.96 -0.68
C ILE A 69 5.72 6.68 -1.91
N ALA A 70 6.40 5.96 -2.81
CA ALA A 70 6.91 6.53 -4.06
C ALA A 70 5.79 6.81 -5.10
N TYR A 71 4.62 7.16 -4.63
CA TYR A 71 3.42 7.37 -5.42
C TYR A 71 3.31 8.83 -5.84
N LEU A 72 3.48 9.09 -7.15
CA LEU A 72 3.55 10.47 -7.65
C LEU A 72 2.23 11.24 -7.50
N ALA A 73 1.09 10.56 -7.54
CA ALA A 73 -0.20 11.20 -7.32
C ALA A 73 -0.31 11.81 -5.91
N ASP A 74 0.30 11.21 -4.89
CA ASP A 74 0.28 11.74 -3.52
C ASP A 74 0.99 13.09 -3.41
N PHE A 75 2.07 13.28 -4.16
CA PHE A 75 2.75 14.59 -4.24
C PHE A 75 1.85 15.65 -4.86
N ALA A 76 1.12 15.31 -5.92
CA ALA A 76 0.17 16.22 -6.53
C ALA A 76 -0.99 16.57 -5.60
N ILE A 77 -1.50 15.59 -4.85
CA ILE A 77 -2.54 15.78 -3.83
C ILE A 77 -2.02 16.67 -2.71
N GLY A 78 -0.84 16.39 -2.16
CA GLY A 78 -0.21 17.19 -1.12
C GLY A 78 0.03 18.64 -1.56
N ALA A 79 0.52 18.84 -2.78
CA ALA A 79 0.72 20.16 -3.36
C ALA A 79 -0.61 20.94 -3.50
N ASN A 80 -1.67 20.29 -4.00
CA ASN A 80 -3.00 20.90 -4.11
C ASN A 80 -3.57 21.30 -2.75
N ILE A 81 -3.39 20.46 -1.73
CA ILE A 81 -3.82 20.78 -0.36
C ILE A 81 -3.08 22.02 0.17
N GLY A 82 -1.74 22.08 -0.07
CA GLY A 82 -0.92 23.22 0.29
C GLY A 82 -1.34 24.51 -0.41
N ILE A 83 -1.58 24.43 -1.70
CA ILE A 83 -2.03 25.58 -2.51
C ILE A 83 -3.41 26.07 -2.04
N ALA A 84 -4.36 25.18 -1.80
CA ALA A 84 -5.71 25.55 -1.43
C ALA A 84 -5.82 26.11 -0.01
N ASN A 85 -5.13 25.50 0.96
CA ASN A 85 -5.32 25.77 2.38
C ASN A 85 -4.17 26.55 3.04
N GLY A 86 -3.07 26.76 2.33
CA GLY A 86 -1.83 27.31 2.86
C GLY A 86 -0.95 26.27 3.54
N THR A 87 0.35 26.52 3.58
CA THR A 87 1.35 25.55 4.07
C THR A 87 1.11 25.17 5.53
N GLY A 88 0.79 26.13 6.39
CA GLY A 88 0.58 25.86 7.81
C GLY A 88 -0.61 24.93 8.05
N ASN A 89 -1.76 25.19 7.43
CA ASN A 89 -2.94 24.32 7.54
C ASN A 89 -2.70 22.94 6.92
N ALA A 90 -2.02 22.90 5.77
CA ALA A 90 -1.68 21.65 5.10
C ALA A 90 -0.77 20.76 5.96
N LEU A 91 0.31 21.31 6.52
CA LEU A 91 1.23 20.56 7.38
C LEU A 91 0.55 19.99 8.63
N TRP A 92 -0.24 20.82 9.33
CA TRP A 92 -0.99 20.35 10.49
C TRP A 92 -2.07 19.33 10.11
N GLY A 93 -2.74 19.54 8.97
CA GLY A 93 -3.74 18.60 8.46
C GLY A 93 -3.14 17.25 8.09
N ILE A 94 -2.01 17.24 7.40
CA ILE A 94 -1.27 16.02 7.05
C ILE A 94 -0.77 15.30 8.30
N LEU A 95 -0.23 16.04 9.29
CA LEU A 95 0.21 15.46 10.55
C LEU A 95 -0.94 14.83 11.32
N PHE A 96 -2.08 15.52 11.42
CA PHE A 96 -3.27 14.98 12.08
C PHE A 96 -3.76 13.71 11.37
N PHE A 97 -3.86 13.75 10.05
CA PHE A 97 -4.20 12.59 9.21
C PHE A 97 -3.24 11.42 9.46
N ALA A 98 -1.92 11.66 9.45
CA ALA A 98 -0.92 10.62 9.68
C ALA A 98 -1.10 9.94 11.05
N ILE A 99 -1.40 10.70 12.10
CA ILE A 99 -1.67 10.16 13.43
C ILE A 99 -2.94 9.28 13.41
N VAL A 100 -4.01 9.75 12.78
CA VAL A 100 -5.27 8.98 12.69
C VAL A 100 -5.05 7.67 11.95
N ILE A 101 -4.38 7.70 10.79
CA ILE A 101 -4.08 6.48 10.01
C ILE A 101 -3.15 5.54 10.79
N MET A 102 -2.15 6.06 11.49
CA MET A 102 -1.27 5.24 12.31
C MET A 102 -2.06 4.54 13.45
N LEU A 103 -2.96 5.25 14.12
CA LEU A 103 -3.76 4.70 15.20
C LEU A 103 -4.77 3.65 14.74
N THR A 104 -5.30 3.78 13.53
CA THR A 104 -6.26 2.84 12.96
C THR A 104 -5.59 1.68 12.21
N GLY A 105 -4.56 1.97 11.43
CA GLY A 105 -3.85 0.99 10.60
C GLY A 105 -2.93 0.07 11.41
N TYR A 106 -2.25 0.59 12.43
CA TYR A 106 -1.34 -0.22 13.24
C TYR A 106 -2.00 -1.44 13.90
N PRO A 107 -3.17 -1.34 14.57
CA PRO A 107 -3.85 -2.52 15.11
C PRO A 107 -4.23 -3.53 14.03
N LEU A 108 -4.73 -3.06 12.88
CA LEU A 108 -5.12 -3.93 11.76
C LEU A 108 -3.89 -4.69 11.23
N ALA A 109 -2.80 -3.99 10.93
CA ALA A 109 -1.56 -4.60 10.47
C ALA A 109 -0.98 -5.58 11.51
N TYR A 110 -1.03 -5.23 12.80
CA TYR A 110 -0.57 -6.11 13.88
C TYR A 110 -1.35 -7.41 13.93
N TYR A 111 -2.68 -7.36 13.88
CA TYR A 111 -3.52 -8.55 13.92
C TYR A 111 -3.40 -9.38 12.64
N ALA A 112 -3.37 -8.74 11.47
CA ALA A 112 -3.13 -9.40 10.19
C ALA A 112 -1.81 -10.19 10.21
N ALA A 113 -0.73 -9.55 10.65
CA ALA A 113 0.59 -10.19 10.75
C ALA A 113 0.64 -11.29 11.83
N ARG A 114 -0.02 -11.08 12.97
CA ARG A 114 -0.03 -12.05 14.07
C ARG A 114 -0.75 -13.34 13.70
N TYR A 115 -1.90 -13.22 13.06
CA TYR A 115 -2.75 -14.36 12.72
C TYR A 115 -2.54 -14.88 11.29
N ASN A 116 -1.70 -14.24 10.50
CA ASN A 116 -1.42 -14.62 9.10
C ASN A 116 -2.69 -14.60 8.23
N ILE A 117 -3.51 -13.58 8.41
CA ILE A 117 -4.77 -13.40 7.71
C ILE A 117 -4.71 -12.16 6.84
N ASP A 118 -5.37 -12.22 5.70
CA ASP A 118 -5.54 -11.09 4.81
C ASP A 118 -6.69 -10.18 5.26
N LEU A 119 -6.71 -8.96 4.71
CA LEU A 119 -7.70 -7.94 5.03
C LEU A 119 -9.13 -8.43 4.79
N ASP A 120 -9.35 -9.24 3.75
CA ASP A 120 -10.63 -9.86 3.43
C ASP A 120 -11.17 -10.75 4.55
N LEU A 121 -10.31 -11.56 5.15
CA LEU A 121 -10.69 -12.40 6.27
C LEU A 121 -11.02 -11.58 7.51
N ILE A 122 -10.29 -10.48 7.74
CA ILE A 122 -10.57 -9.54 8.83
C ILE A 122 -11.95 -8.91 8.63
N THR A 123 -12.24 -8.40 7.43
CA THR A 123 -13.53 -7.76 7.13
C THR A 123 -14.70 -8.73 7.26
N ARG A 124 -14.55 -9.98 6.80
CA ARG A 124 -15.56 -11.03 7.00
C ARG A 124 -15.84 -11.32 8.46
N GLY A 125 -14.77 -11.46 9.25
CA GLY A 125 -14.86 -11.79 10.68
C GLY A 125 -15.37 -10.63 11.51
N SER A 126 -15.18 -9.38 11.10
CA SER A 126 -15.57 -8.17 11.84
C SER A 126 -17.05 -7.77 11.70
N GLY A 127 -17.90 -8.63 11.12
CA GLY A 127 -19.34 -8.40 11.05
C GLY A 127 -19.88 -8.04 9.66
N PHE A 128 -19.03 -7.79 8.66
CA PHE A 128 -19.47 -7.53 7.29
C PHE A 128 -19.97 -8.80 6.58
N GLY A 129 -19.53 -9.99 7.02
CA GLY A 129 -19.90 -11.26 6.41
C GLY A 129 -19.40 -11.42 4.97
N TYR A 130 -19.87 -12.46 4.30
CA TYR A 130 -19.44 -12.79 2.94
C TYR A 130 -19.77 -11.67 1.94
N TYR A 131 -21.02 -11.23 1.90
CA TYR A 131 -21.45 -10.19 0.94
C TYR A 131 -20.81 -8.83 1.21
N GLY A 132 -20.62 -8.48 2.47
CA GLY A 132 -19.93 -7.25 2.84
C GLY A 132 -18.46 -7.26 2.39
N SER A 133 -17.75 -8.38 2.54
CA SER A 133 -16.36 -8.48 2.06
C SER A 133 -16.26 -8.43 0.55
N VAL A 134 -17.21 -8.99 -0.20
CA VAL A 134 -17.26 -8.84 -1.65
C VAL A 134 -17.45 -7.38 -2.06
N LEU A 135 -18.33 -6.66 -1.37
CA LEU A 135 -18.56 -5.23 -1.64
C LEU A 135 -17.30 -4.40 -1.36
N THR A 136 -16.64 -4.63 -0.21
CA THR A 136 -15.39 -3.92 0.12
C THR A 136 -14.29 -4.21 -0.90
N ASN A 137 -14.18 -5.43 -1.39
CA ASN A 137 -13.23 -5.80 -2.44
C ASN A 137 -13.50 -5.11 -3.77
N VAL A 138 -14.76 -5.02 -4.19
CA VAL A 138 -15.12 -4.30 -5.41
C VAL A 138 -14.77 -2.82 -5.29
N ILE A 139 -15.03 -2.21 -4.13
CA ILE A 139 -14.65 -0.82 -3.85
C ILE A 139 -13.14 -0.68 -3.92
N PHE A 140 -12.38 -1.50 -3.20
CA PHE A 140 -10.92 -1.47 -3.18
C PHE A 140 -10.32 -1.65 -4.58
N ALA A 141 -10.79 -2.65 -5.33
CA ALA A 141 -10.34 -2.88 -6.70
C ALA A 141 -10.63 -1.68 -7.61
N SER A 142 -11.82 -1.06 -7.48
CA SER A 142 -12.18 0.12 -8.27
C SER A 142 -11.21 1.28 -8.01
N PHE A 143 -10.88 1.54 -6.74
CA PHE A 143 -9.89 2.57 -6.40
C PHE A 143 -8.49 2.22 -6.93
N THR A 144 -8.06 0.97 -6.80
CA THR A 144 -6.76 0.52 -7.31
C THR A 144 -6.66 0.75 -8.82
N PHE A 145 -7.71 0.50 -9.59
CA PHE A 145 -7.74 0.80 -11.03
C PHE A 145 -7.65 2.30 -11.32
N ILE A 146 -8.34 3.14 -10.56
CA ILE A 146 -8.27 4.60 -10.72
C ILE A 146 -6.85 5.10 -10.46
N PHE A 147 -6.23 4.66 -9.38
CA PHE A 147 -4.86 5.04 -9.04
C PHE A 147 -3.85 4.52 -10.05
N PHE A 148 -4.01 3.29 -10.53
CA PHE A 148 -3.19 2.76 -11.61
C PHE A 148 -3.26 3.63 -12.88
N ALA A 149 -4.45 4.07 -13.26
CA ALA A 149 -4.64 4.95 -14.40
C ALA A 149 -3.99 6.33 -14.19
N LEU A 150 -4.06 6.88 -12.98
CA LEU A 150 -3.40 8.14 -12.61
C LEU A 150 -1.87 8.03 -12.74
N GLU A 151 -1.26 6.99 -12.17
CA GLU A 151 0.17 6.77 -12.26
C GLU A 151 0.64 6.53 -13.69
N GLY A 152 -0.10 5.73 -14.46
CA GLY A 152 0.15 5.55 -15.88
C GLY A 152 0.11 6.86 -16.66
N SER A 153 -0.82 7.75 -16.29
CA SER A 153 -0.93 9.09 -16.87
C SER A 153 0.28 9.97 -16.54
N ILE A 154 0.70 10.00 -15.29
CA ILE A 154 1.87 10.76 -14.85
C ILE A 154 3.15 10.23 -15.52
N MET A 155 3.31 8.90 -15.60
CA MET A 155 4.43 8.27 -16.29
C MET A 155 4.46 8.65 -17.77
N ALA A 156 3.32 8.62 -18.47
CA ALA A 156 3.24 9.01 -19.87
C ALA A 156 3.58 10.49 -20.09
N GLN A 157 3.17 11.37 -19.18
CA GLN A 157 3.53 12.79 -19.20
C GLN A 157 5.04 12.98 -18.98
N GLY A 158 5.63 12.25 -18.02
CA GLY A 158 7.07 12.24 -17.79
C GLY A 158 7.86 11.80 -19.02
N LEU A 159 7.41 10.74 -19.71
CA LEU A 159 8.02 10.27 -20.97
C LEU A 159 7.89 11.31 -22.08
N LYS A 160 6.77 12.02 -22.16
CA LYS A 160 6.60 13.12 -23.12
C LYS A 160 7.54 14.27 -22.82
N LEU A 161 7.69 14.66 -21.57
CA LEU A 161 8.56 15.79 -21.18
C LEU A 161 10.06 15.45 -21.33
N GLY A 162 10.46 14.24 -20.93
CA GLY A 162 11.89 13.85 -20.95
C GLY A 162 12.38 13.33 -22.30
N LEU A 163 11.57 12.54 -23.00
CA LEU A 163 11.94 11.82 -24.22
C LEU A 163 11.15 12.26 -25.46
N ASN A 164 10.23 13.22 -25.32
CA ASN A 164 9.33 13.69 -26.37
C ASN A 164 8.47 12.58 -27.01
N ILE A 165 8.16 11.53 -26.23
CA ILE A 165 7.31 10.42 -26.67
C ILE A 165 5.83 10.90 -26.70
N PRO A 166 5.06 10.62 -27.77
CA PRO A 166 3.65 10.97 -27.81
C PRO A 166 2.88 10.30 -26.67
N LEU A 167 1.93 11.02 -26.08
CA LEU A 167 1.18 10.56 -24.90
C LEU A 167 0.52 9.17 -25.09
N TRP A 168 -0.04 8.92 -26.26
CA TRP A 168 -0.69 7.64 -26.54
C TRP A 168 0.29 6.45 -26.49
N LEU A 169 1.52 6.64 -26.97
CA LEU A 169 2.60 5.65 -26.84
C LEU A 169 3.06 5.49 -25.38
N GLY A 170 3.09 6.59 -24.63
CA GLY A 170 3.38 6.56 -23.21
C GLY A 170 2.35 5.73 -22.45
N TYR A 171 1.06 5.94 -22.69
CA TYR A 171 -0.02 5.14 -22.09
C TYR A 171 0.05 3.67 -22.47
N LEU A 172 0.20 3.38 -23.74
CA LEU A 172 0.30 2.00 -24.24
C LEU A 172 1.55 1.30 -23.64
N GLY A 173 2.69 1.98 -23.70
CA GLY A 173 3.96 1.45 -23.21
C GLY A 173 3.93 1.17 -21.71
N SER A 174 3.40 2.08 -20.90
CA SER A 174 3.26 1.88 -19.45
C SER A 174 2.34 0.72 -19.12
N SER A 175 1.19 0.63 -19.81
CA SER A 175 0.22 -0.45 -19.59
C SER A 175 0.77 -1.83 -19.98
N VAL A 176 1.49 -1.92 -21.09
CA VAL A 176 2.09 -3.20 -21.52
C VAL A 176 3.26 -3.60 -20.63
N LEU A 177 4.07 -2.65 -20.18
CA LEU A 177 5.26 -2.92 -19.36
C LEU A 177 4.90 -3.48 -17.98
N ILE A 178 3.74 -3.08 -17.42
CA ILE A 178 3.32 -3.56 -16.10
C ILE A 178 2.82 -5.02 -16.12
N ILE A 179 2.30 -5.49 -17.26
CA ILE A 179 1.72 -6.84 -17.38
C ILE A 179 2.72 -7.94 -16.94
N PRO A 180 3.95 -8.01 -17.48
CA PRO A 180 4.91 -9.02 -17.02
C PRO A 180 5.27 -8.87 -15.55
N LEU A 181 5.37 -7.65 -15.02
CA LEU A 181 5.65 -7.41 -13.59
C LEU A 181 4.55 -8.00 -12.70
N VAL A 182 3.29 -7.85 -13.08
CA VAL A 182 2.15 -8.41 -12.36
C VAL A 182 2.12 -9.94 -12.48
N ILE A 183 2.39 -10.49 -13.68
CA ILE A 183 2.43 -11.95 -13.90
C ILE A 183 3.51 -12.62 -13.05
N TYR A 184 4.69 -12.03 -12.92
CA TYR A 184 5.77 -12.56 -12.09
C TYR A 184 5.54 -12.40 -10.58
N GLY A 185 4.48 -11.69 -10.17
CA GLY A 185 3.96 -11.65 -8.82
C GLY A 185 4.79 -10.82 -7.82
N MET A 186 4.32 -10.85 -6.57
CA MET A 186 4.80 -9.99 -5.48
C MET A 186 6.31 -10.13 -5.18
N ASN A 187 6.88 -11.29 -5.35
CA ASN A 187 8.33 -11.50 -5.11
C ASN A 187 9.19 -10.67 -6.08
N THR A 188 8.80 -10.58 -7.34
CA THR A 188 9.51 -9.78 -8.35
C THR A 188 9.33 -8.29 -8.09
N LEU A 189 8.12 -7.87 -7.71
CA LEU A 189 7.82 -6.49 -7.32
C LEU A 189 8.63 -6.09 -6.08
N ALA A 190 8.69 -6.93 -5.05
CA ALA A 190 9.48 -6.66 -3.85
C ALA A 190 10.99 -6.50 -4.17
N LYS A 191 11.55 -7.35 -5.01
CA LYS A 191 12.95 -7.22 -5.46
C LYS A 191 13.18 -5.92 -6.23
N LEU A 192 12.26 -5.57 -7.13
CA LEU A 192 12.31 -4.32 -7.89
C LEU A 192 12.28 -3.12 -6.95
N GLN A 193 11.37 -3.13 -5.97
CA GLN A 193 11.27 -2.06 -4.97
C GLN A 193 12.56 -1.92 -4.15
N VAL A 194 13.12 -3.02 -3.63
CA VAL A 194 14.39 -2.99 -2.89
C VAL A 194 15.51 -2.37 -3.73
N TRP A 195 15.56 -2.69 -5.01
CA TRP A 195 16.61 -2.17 -5.91
C TRP A 195 16.38 -0.70 -6.29
N THR A 196 15.13 -0.29 -6.49
CA THR A 196 14.79 1.08 -6.92
C THR A 196 14.64 2.06 -5.75
N THR A 197 14.41 1.59 -4.53
CA THR A 197 14.24 2.43 -3.32
C THR A 197 15.34 3.47 -3.12
N PRO A 198 16.65 3.14 -3.19
CA PRO A 198 17.68 4.15 -3.01
C PRO A 198 17.66 5.21 -4.10
N LEU A 199 17.32 4.82 -5.34
CA LEU A 199 17.25 5.75 -6.46
C LEU A 199 16.14 6.79 -6.28
N TRP A 200 14.92 6.34 -5.98
CA TRP A 200 13.82 7.28 -5.80
C TRP A 200 13.96 8.11 -4.53
N LEU A 201 14.57 7.59 -3.44
CA LEU A 201 14.91 8.40 -2.26
C LEU A 201 15.85 9.56 -2.62
N ILE A 202 16.89 9.29 -3.41
CA ILE A 202 17.79 10.34 -3.90
C ILE A 202 16.99 11.35 -4.74
N MET A 203 16.15 10.89 -5.65
CA MET A 203 15.34 11.76 -6.50
C MET A 203 14.32 12.59 -5.72
N MET A 204 13.82 12.09 -4.59
CA MET A 204 12.95 12.86 -3.69
C MET A 204 13.72 13.91 -2.89
N VAL A 205 14.85 13.55 -2.32
CA VAL A 205 15.59 14.42 -1.42
C VAL A 205 16.42 15.47 -2.15
N ALA A 206 16.99 15.13 -3.32
CA ALA A 206 17.85 16.02 -4.06
C ALA A 206 17.24 17.38 -4.45
N PRO A 207 15.98 17.47 -4.94
CA PRO A 207 15.36 18.75 -5.23
C PRO A 207 15.18 19.64 -4.00
N PHE A 208 14.84 19.05 -2.86
CA PHE A 208 14.72 19.79 -1.59
C PHE A 208 16.09 20.33 -1.15
N LEU A 209 17.12 19.50 -1.18
CA LEU A 209 18.48 19.95 -0.84
C LEU A 209 18.93 21.03 -1.81
N TYR A 210 18.72 20.89 -3.10
CA TYR A 210 19.03 21.89 -4.08
C TYR A 210 18.35 23.23 -3.76
N LEU A 211 17.04 23.20 -3.44
CA LEU A 211 16.27 24.38 -3.11
C LEU A 211 16.81 25.06 -1.84
N VAL A 212 17.07 24.27 -0.79
CA VAL A 212 17.61 24.76 0.49
C VAL A 212 18.95 25.47 0.32
N PHE A 213 19.86 24.88 -0.48
CA PHE A 213 21.20 25.45 -0.67
C PHE A 213 21.25 26.59 -1.68
N ARG A 214 20.39 26.59 -2.69
CA ARG A 214 20.44 27.54 -3.77
C ARG A 214 19.48 28.72 -3.61
N HIS A 215 18.37 28.49 -2.94
CA HIS A 215 17.30 29.48 -2.72
C HIS A 215 16.77 29.39 -1.28
N PRO A 216 17.58 29.82 -0.28
CA PRO A 216 17.17 29.75 1.13
C PRO A 216 15.91 30.58 1.41
N ASP A 217 15.69 31.68 0.67
CA ASP A 217 14.50 32.52 0.79
C ASP A 217 13.20 31.76 0.44
N ALA A 218 13.26 30.81 -0.48
CA ALA A 218 12.12 29.99 -0.87
C ALA A 218 11.53 29.17 0.28
N ILE A 219 12.32 28.85 1.30
CA ILE A 219 11.83 28.15 2.50
C ILE A 219 10.96 29.10 3.33
N GLY A 220 11.40 30.35 3.48
CA GLY A 220 10.63 31.40 4.17
C GLY A 220 9.29 31.63 3.46
N ASP A 221 9.32 31.76 2.14
CA ASP A 221 8.14 31.95 1.31
C ASP A 221 7.19 30.75 1.41
N PHE A 222 7.73 29.52 1.36
CA PHE A 222 6.93 28.31 1.54
C PHE A 222 6.25 28.25 2.90
N LEU A 223 6.98 28.53 3.98
CA LEU A 223 6.44 28.47 5.34
C LEU A 223 5.40 29.59 5.62
N SER A 224 5.58 30.75 4.98
CA SER A 224 4.66 31.89 5.11
C SER A 224 3.49 31.86 4.13
N PHE A 225 3.48 30.90 3.21
CA PHE A 225 2.42 30.81 2.20
C PHE A 225 1.07 30.51 2.85
N SER A 226 0.11 31.41 2.69
CA SER A 226 -1.20 31.36 3.35
C SER A 226 -2.30 30.71 2.51
N GLY A 227 -1.96 30.22 1.32
CA GLY A 227 -2.92 29.59 0.42
C GLY A 227 -3.76 30.59 -0.36
N GLY A 228 -4.61 30.06 -1.22
CA GLY A 228 -5.51 30.83 -2.07
C GLY A 228 -5.15 30.70 -3.53
N THR A 229 -6.16 30.43 -4.35
CA THR A 229 -6.10 30.45 -5.82
C THR A 229 -6.85 31.67 -6.32
N ASP A 230 -6.25 32.37 -7.29
CA ASP A 230 -6.88 33.44 -8.08
C ASP A 230 -7.71 34.49 -7.30
N GLY A 231 -7.02 35.29 -6.49
CA GLY A 231 -7.59 36.47 -5.85
C GLY A 231 -8.41 36.25 -4.58
N GLN A 232 -8.42 35.05 -4.04
CA GLN A 232 -8.93 34.80 -2.69
C GLN A 232 -7.85 35.12 -1.66
N ALA A 233 -8.23 35.85 -0.60
CA ALA A 233 -7.31 36.13 0.50
C ALA A 233 -6.83 34.84 1.15
N GLY A 234 -5.51 34.69 1.31
CA GLY A 234 -4.92 33.56 1.98
C GLY A 234 -5.46 33.41 3.42
N HIS A 235 -5.59 32.20 3.86
CA HIS A 235 -6.10 31.87 5.17
C HIS A 235 -4.91 31.62 6.13
N GLY A 236 -4.87 32.39 7.21
CA GLY A 236 -3.95 32.06 8.30
C GLY A 236 -4.21 30.66 8.86
N VAL A 237 -3.28 30.13 9.65
CA VAL A 237 -3.45 28.83 10.32
C VAL A 237 -4.71 28.88 11.19
N SER A 238 -5.66 28.01 10.89
CA SER A 238 -6.95 27.93 11.58
C SER A 238 -7.35 26.48 11.79
N PHE A 239 -8.14 26.23 12.83
CA PHE A 239 -8.66 24.88 13.07
C PHE A 239 -9.48 24.35 11.90
N ALA A 240 -10.35 25.21 11.33
CA ALA A 240 -11.18 24.84 10.19
C ALA A 240 -10.34 24.49 8.94
N GLY A 241 -9.34 25.32 8.61
CA GLY A 241 -8.41 25.05 7.49
C GLY A 241 -7.61 23.76 7.69
N THR A 242 -7.12 23.52 8.90
CA THR A 242 -6.43 22.28 9.26
C THR A 242 -7.34 21.05 9.12
N MET A 243 -8.59 21.13 9.58
CA MET A 243 -9.54 20.03 9.47
C MET A 243 -9.98 19.79 8.02
N LEU A 244 -10.12 20.83 7.21
CA LEU A 244 -10.38 20.68 5.77
C LEU A 244 -9.20 19.99 5.08
N ALA A 245 -7.98 20.44 5.33
CA ALA A 245 -6.78 19.79 4.77
C ALA A 245 -6.67 18.31 5.20
N ALA A 246 -6.91 18.01 6.47
CA ALA A 246 -6.94 16.64 6.98
C ALA A 246 -8.05 15.80 6.34
N GLY A 247 -9.24 16.38 6.15
CA GLY A 247 -10.36 15.71 5.50
C GLY A 247 -10.08 15.35 4.04
N VAL A 248 -9.42 16.24 3.31
CA VAL A 248 -8.99 15.96 1.93
C VAL A 248 -7.95 14.85 1.90
N CYS A 249 -6.95 14.88 2.79
CA CYS A 249 -6.00 13.78 2.93
C CYS A 249 -6.70 12.46 3.23
N LEU A 250 -7.63 12.46 4.20
CA LEU A 250 -8.37 11.26 4.59
C LEU A 250 -9.20 10.69 3.44
N SER A 251 -9.85 11.55 2.66
CA SER A 251 -10.72 11.11 1.57
C SER A 251 -9.95 10.58 0.36
N LEU A 252 -8.73 11.04 0.11
CA LEU A 252 -7.97 10.71 -1.08
C LEU A 252 -6.85 9.68 -0.82
N ILE A 253 -6.20 9.75 0.34
CA ILE A 253 -5.00 8.96 0.63
C ILE A 253 -5.29 7.76 1.55
N ALA A 254 -6.29 7.84 2.43
CA ALA A 254 -6.61 6.77 3.38
C ALA A 254 -7.00 5.43 2.75
N GLN A 255 -7.28 5.42 1.46
CA GLN A 255 -7.63 4.22 0.71
C GLN A 255 -6.40 3.43 0.25
N ILE A 256 -5.22 4.02 0.35
CA ILE A 256 -3.93 3.44 -0.06
C ILE A 256 -3.16 2.95 1.18
N ALA A 257 -3.45 3.48 2.34
CA ALA A 257 -2.82 3.15 3.61
C ALA A 257 -3.50 1.97 4.30
#